data_44bae80de5594dcd41201255a4533761
#
_entry.id   44bae80de5594dcd41201255a4533761
#
_cell.length_a   1.000
_cell.length_b   1.000
_cell.length_c   1.000
_cell.angle_alpha   90.00
_cell.angle_beta   90.00
_cell.angle_gamma   90.00
#
_symmetry.space_group_name_H-M   'P 1'
#
loop_
_entity.id
_entity.type
_entity.pdbx_description
1 polymer ?
#
loop_
_entity_poly.entity_id
_entity_poly.type
_entity_poly.pdbx_seq_one_letter_code
_entity_poly.pdbx_strand_id
1 'polypeptide(L)'
;MKICVYGAGAIGGYVATRLSISGFNVSLIARGQNLEKIKKNGLTVVYKDFRETASLKVSSELPAEKQDFVFIATKTTSLIDICPNIKKLSSKGSTIIPLMNGIPHWYFYGIDSKWKNTDIKCLDPTGEIKNSLPWENIIGSVVYPACELVEPGIIKHTYGNRLSIGEITGMKTNRV
;
A
#
# COMPACT_ATOMS: atom_id res chain seq x y z
N MET A 1 4.85 15.90 5.13
CA MET A 1 4.88 14.57 4.50
C MET A 1 3.44 14.14 4.25
N LYS A 2 3.07 13.88 2.99
CA LYS A 2 1.72 13.50 2.55
C LYS A 2 1.71 12.01 2.25
N ILE A 3 0.86 11.26 2.94
CA ILE A 3 0.79 9.80 2.84
C ILE A 3 -0.61 9.40 2.38
N CYS A 4 -0.66 8.57 1.34
CA CYS A 4 -1.90 7.91 0.91
C CYS A 4 -1.78 6.40 1.12
N VAL A 5 -2.78 5.80 1.74
CA VAL A 5 -2.96 4.34 1.76
C VAL A 5 -4.13 4.01 0.82
N TYR A 6 -3.83 3.33 -0.27
CA TYR A 6 -4.82 2.95 -1.26
C TYR A 6 -5.35 1.54 -0.99
N GLY A 7 -6.54 1.48 -0.40
CA GLY A 7 -7.21 0.24 -0.01
C GLY A 7 -7.32 0.08 1.50
N ALA A 8 -8.56 0.09 2.01
CA ALA A 8 -8.89 -0.03 3.44
C ALA A 8 -9.23 -1.49 3.81
N GLY A 9 -8.54 -2.45 3.23
CA GLY A 9 -8.60 -3.86 3.64
C GLY A 9 -7.84 -4.10 4.97
N ALA A 10 -7.66 -5.36 5.34
CA ALA A 10 -7.01 -5.75 6.59
C ALA A 10 -5.62 -5.13 6.75
N ILE A 11 -4.75 -5.27 5.75
CA ILE A 11 -3.38 -4.75 5.81
C ILE A 11 -3.33 -3.23 5.63
N GLY A 12 -4.05 -2.68 4.64
CA GLY A 12 -4.05 -1.24 4.41
C GLY A 12 -4.63 -0.45 5.58
N GLY A 13 -5.72 -0.95 6.17
CA GLY A 13 -6.28 -0.36 7.35
C GLY A 13 -5.36 -0.47 8.58
N TYR A 14 -4.72 -1.62 8.78
CA TYR A 14 -3.71 -1.78 9.84
C TYR A 14 -2.59 -0.73 9.69
N VAL A 15 -1.99 -0.64 8.52
CA VAL A 15 -0.90 0.33 8.25
C VAL A 15 -1.39 1.77 8.41
N ALA A 16 -2.57 2.11 7.88
CA ALA A 16 -3.15 3.45 8.01
C ALA A 16 -3.39 3.83 9.47
N THR A 17 -3.92 2.89 10.28
CA THR A 17 -4.11 3.10 11.72
C THR A 17 -2.78 3.35 12.43
N ARG A 18 -1.77 2.51 12.19
CA ARG A 18 -0.45 2.64 12.82
C ARG A 18 0.23 3.96 12.47
N LEU A 19 0.22 4.35 11.21
CA LEU A 19 0.77 5.63 10.77
C LEU A 19 0.02 6.82 11.37
N SER A 20 -1.32 6.77 11.39
CA SER A 20 -2.14 7.86 11.97
C SER A 20 -1.90 8.04 13.47
N ILE A 21 -1.84 6.95 14.23
CA ILE A 21 -1.56 7.01 15.69
C ILE A 21 -0.14 7.51 15.96
N SER A 22 0.80 7.23 15.06
CA SER A 22 2.17 7.76 15.12
C SER A 22 2.27 9.25 14.71
N GLY A 23 1.14 9.94 14.48
CA GLY A 23 1.10 11.38 14.21
C GLY A 23 1.25 11.77 12.75
N PHE A 24 1.25 10.80 11.81
CA PHE A 24 1.30 11.13 10.39
C PHE A 24 -0.08 11.50 9.83
N ASN A 25 -0.09 12.46 8.90
CA ASN A 25 -1.30 12.83 8.17
C ASN A 25 -1.55 11.83 7.03
N VAL A 26 -2.49 10.90 7.25
CA VAL A 26 -2.81 9.79 6.35
C VAL A 26 -4.13 10.03 5.65
N SER A 27 -4.13 9.94 4.32
CA SER A 27 -5.33 9.81 3.50
C SER A 27 -5.57 8.34 3.16
N LEU A 28 -6.71 7.80 3.57
CA LEU A 28 -7.10 6.42 3.30
C LEU A 28 -8.15 6.36 2.19
N ILE A 29 -7.88 5.59 1.14
CA ILE A 29 -8.87 5.33 0.09
C ILE A 29 -9.66 4.08 0.42
N ALA A 30 -10.97 4.26 0.58
CA ALA A 30 -11.92 3.20 0.92
C ALA A 30 -13.18 3.29 0.06
N ARG A 31 -13.97 2.22 0.01
CA ARG A 31 -15.22 2.15 -0.75
C ARG A 31 -16.32 1.45 0.04
N GLY A 32 -17.57 1.68 -0.36
CA GLY A 32 -18.75 0.99 0.17
C GLY A 32 -18.92 1.11 1.68
N GLN A 33 -19.43 0.08 2.32
CA GLN A 33 -19.72 0.07 3.76
C GLN A 33 -18.49 0.36 4.63
N ASN A 34 -17.31 -0.06 4.17
CA ASN A 34 -16.07 0.19 4.91
C ASN A 34 -15.77 1.70 5.00
N LEU A 35 -15.95 2.44 3.88
CA LEU A 35 -15.82 3.89 3.86
C LEU A 35 -16.78 4.55 4.85
N GLU A 36 -18.06 4.19 4.81
CA GLU A 36 -19.10 4.82 5.65
C GLU A 36 -18.85 4.55 7.14
N LYS A 37 -18.47 3.34 7.48
CA LYS A 37 -18.18 2.98 8.88
C LYS A 37 -16.93 3.68 9.40
N ILE A 38 -15.86 3.76 8.59
CA ILE A 38 -14.64 4.47 9.00
C ILE A 38 -14.89 5.97 9.15
N LYS A 39 -15.67 6.59 8.25
CA LYS A 39 -16.06 8.01 8.39
C LYS A 39 -16.79 8.29 9.71
N LYS A 40 -17.69 7.39 10.10
CA LYS A 40 -18.52 7.56 11.30
C LYS A 40 -17.78 7.26 12.60
N ASN A 41 -17.02 6.18 12.63
CA ASN A 41 -16.52 5.58 13.87
C ASN A 41 -14.99 5.60 13.99
N GLY A 42 -14.27 6.06 12.97
CA GLY A 42 -12.83 5.85 12.84
C GLY A 42 -12.49 4.43 12.39
N LEU A 43 -11.20 4.15 12.29
CA LEU A 43 -10.65 2.86 11.92
C LEU A 43 -10.05 2.19 13.15
N THR A 44 -10.56 1.02 13.51
CA THR A 44 -10.17 0.32 14.74
C THR A 44 -9.36 -0.92 14.41
N VAL A 45 -8.23 -1.08 15.11
CA VAL A 45 -7.45 -2.32 15.14
C VAL A 45 -7.62 -2.97 16.53
N VAL A 46 -8.06 -4.21 16.52
CA VAL A 46 -8.25 -5.03 17.73
C VAL A 46 -7.07 -5.99 17.82
N TYR A 47 -6.34 -5.92 18.90
CA TYR A 47 -5.29 -6.84 19.31
C TYR A 47 -5.83 -7.84 20.34
N LYS A 48 -5.01 -8.76 20.80
CA LYS A 48 -5.41 -9.73 21.81
C LYS A 48 -5.93 -9.08 23.09
N ASP A 49 -5.21 -8.06 23.60
CA ASP A 49 -5.42 -7.50 24.94
C ASP A 49 -5.90 -6.04 24.93
N PHE A 50 -5.89 -5.39 23.77
CA PHE A 50 -6.28 -3.98 23.64
C PHE A 50 -6.80 -3.66 22.23
N ARG A 51 -7.27 -2.43 22.06
CA ARG A 51 -7.69 -1.88 20.76
C ARG A 51 -7.17 -0.47 20.58
N GLU A 52 -6.93 -0.10 19.32
CA GLU A 52 -6.55 1.25 18.92
C GLU A 52 -7.55 1.74 17.88
N THR A 53 -8.00 2.99 18.01
CA THR A 53 -8.88 3.61 17.00
C THR A 53 -8.23 4.89 16.52
N ALA A 54 -8.06 5.00 15.21
CA ALA A 54 -7.55 6.19 14.56
C ALA A 54 -8.70 6.96 13.88
N SER A 55 -8.75 8.27 14.14
CA SER A 55 -9.51 9.20 13.31
C SER A 55 -8.60 9.69 12.20
N LEU A 56 -8.94 9.39 10.94
CA LEU A 56 -8.11 9.72 9.78
C LEU A 56 -8.98 10.17 8.59
N LYS A 57 -8.37 10.87 7.66
CA LYS A 57 -9.06 11.29 6.44
C LYS A 57 -9.33 10.07 5.57
N VAL A 58 -10.61 9.72 5.38
CA VAL A 58 -11.03 8.61 4.51
C VAL A 58 -11.97 9.11 3.41
N SER A 59 -11.76 8.65 2.18
CA SER A 59 -12.56 9.02 1.01
C SER A 59 -12.56 7.91 -0.03
N SER A 60 -13.56 7.93 -0.92
CA SER A 60 -13.52 7.19 -2.20
C SER A 60 -12.78 7.96 -3.29
N GLU A 61 -12.63 9.26 -3.11
CA GLU A 61 -11.95 10.16 -4.05
C GLU A 61 -10.47 10.28 -3.72
N LEU A 62 -9.67 10.48 -4.75
CA LEU A 62 -8.24 10.68 -4.60
C LEU A 62 -7.96 12.06 -3.97
N PRO A 63 -6.93 12.19 -3.12
CA PRO A 63 -6.40 13.49 -2.76
C PRO A 63 -6.04 14.31 -4.01
N ALA A 64 -6.37 15.59 -4.00
CA ALA A 64 -6.07 16.49 -5.13
C ALA A 64 -4.56 16.67 -5.34
N GLU A 65 -3.78 16.56 -4.28
CA GLU A 65 -2.35 16.77 -4.28
C GLU A 65 -1.57 15.48 -4.46
N LYS A 66 -0.40 15.58 -5.11
CA LYS A 66 0.57 14.48 -5.17
C LYS A 66 1.03 14.09 -3.77
N GLN A 67 1.26 12.80 -3.58
CA GLN A 67 1.64 12.22 -2.30
C GLN A 67 3.15 11.94 -2.27
N ASP A 68 3.77 12.12 -1.11
CA ASP A 68 5.17 11.76 -0.90
C ASP A 68 5.31 10.22 -0.84
N PHE A 69 4.35 9.58 -0.15
CA PHE A 69 4.27 8.12 -0.02
C PHE A 69 2.90 7.60 -0.44
N VAL A 70 2.89 6.56 -1.27
CA VAL A 70 1.68 5.85 -1.69
C VAL A 70 1.82 4.37 -1.33
N PHE A 71 1.09 3.93 -0.31
CA PHE A 71 0.99 2.52 0.04
C PHE A 71 -0.15 1.88 -0.77
N ILE A 72 0.15 0.82 -1.52
CA ILE A 72 -0.85 0.08 -2.30
C ILE A 72 -1.23 -1.18 -1.51
N ALA A 73 -2.44 -1.21 -0.96
CA ALA A 73 -2.94 -2.28 -0.10
C ALA A 73 -4.17 -3.00 -0.68
N THR A 74 -4.29 -3.03 -1.98
CA THR A 74 -5.28 -3.84 -2.70
C THR A 74 -4.74 -5.25 -2.98
N LYS A 75 -5.59 -6.15 -3.45
CA LYS A 75 -5.13 -7.44 -3.97
C LYS A 75 -4.39 -7.23 -5.30
N THR A 76 -3.41 -8.08 -5.59
CA THR A 76 -2.63 -8.03 -6.84
C THR A 76 -3.52 -8.07 -8.08
N THR A 77 -4.62 -8.83 -8.04
CA THR A 77 -5.60 -8.93 -9.13
C THR A 77 -6.28 -7.61 -9.50
N SER A 78 -6.30 -6.63 -8.58
CA SER A 78 -6.87 -5.31 -8.82
C SER A 78 -5.82 -4.26 -9.20
N LEU A 79 -4.55 -4.64 -9.33
CA LEU A 79 -3.46 -3.68 -9.51
C LEU A 79 -3.60 -2.91 -10.82
N ILE A 80 -3.91 -3.60 -11.91
CA ILE A 80 -4.10 -2.98 -13.25
C ILE A 80 -5.21 -1.91 -13.19
N ASP A 81 -6.34 -2.22 -12.57
CA ASP A 81 -7.48 -1.31 -12.51
C ASP A 81 -7.19 -0.01 -11.75
N ILE A 82 -6.28 -0.07 -10.78
CA ILE A 82 -5.94 1.10 -9.96
C ILE A 82 -4.72 1.88 -10.47
N CYS A 83 -3.98 1.35 -11.43
CA CYS A 83 -2.80 2.00 -12.01
C CYS A 83 -3.01 3.46 -12.41
N PRO A 84 -4.11 3.85 -13.10
CA PRO A 84 -4.37 5.25 -13.43
C PRO A 84 -4.51 6.13 -12.19
N ASN A 85 -5.05 5.60 -11.10
CA ASN A 85 -5.22 6.31 -9.85
C ASN A 85 -3.87 6.49 -9.13
N ILE A 86 -3.03 5.46 -9.10
CA ILE A 86 -1.70 5.56 -8.50
C ILE A 86 -0.84 6.58 -9.25
N LYS A 87 -0.91 6.59 -10.59
CA LYS A 87 -0.25 7.59 -11.43
C LYS A 87 -0.71 9.03 -11.12
N LYS A 88 -2.00 9.22 -10.81
CA LYS A 88 -2.53 10.52 -10.37
C LYS A 88 -2.02 10.92 -8.99
N LEU A 89 -1.85 9.98 -8.08
CA LEU A 89 -1.36 10.21 -6.71
C LEU A 89 0.13 10.47 -6.63
N SER A 90 0.93 9.92 -7.56
CA SER A 90 2.39 9.96 -7.51
C SER A 90 3.00 11.00 -8.44
N SER A 91 4.23 11.39 -8.16
CA SER A 91 5.11 12.23 -8.96
C SER A 91 6.50 11.58 -9.05
N LYS A 92 7.44 12.20 -9.77
CA LYS A 92 8.82 11.67 -9.90
C LYS A 92 9.54 11.49 -8.55
N GLY A 93 9.18 12.27 -7.52
CA GLY A 93 9.77 12.16 -6.17
C GLY A 93 8.96 11.31 -5.19
N SER A 94 7.81 10.75 -5.61
CA SER A 94 6.99 9.93 -4.73
C SER A 94 7.61 8.55 -4.50
N THR A 95 7.42 7.99 -3.31
CA THR A 95 7.76 6.60 -3.00
C THR A 95 6.48 5.75 -3.00
N ILE A 96 6.47 4.71 -3.82
CA ILE A 96 5.34 3.77 -3.94
C ILE A 96 5.74 2.48 -3.23
N ILE A 97 4.91 2.06 -2.25
CA ILE A 97 5.17 0.87 -1.43
C ILE A 97 4.00 -0.11 -1.58
N PRO A 98 4.12 -1.10 -2.46
CA PRO A 98 3.11 -2.15 -2.59
C PRO A 98 3.12 -3.07 -1.37
N LEU A 99 1.99 -3.17 -0.66
CA LEU A 99 1.79 -4.02 0.51
C LEU A 99 1.18 -5.38 0.08
N MET A 100 1.80 -6.02 -0.88
CA MET A 100 1.36 -7.28 -1.45
C MET A 100 2.48 -8.30 -1.44
N ASN A 101 2.21 -9.48 -0.90
CA ASN A 101 3.12 -10.62 -0.98
C ASN A 101 2.96 -11.33 -2.34
N GLY A 102 3.96 -12.12 -2.71
CA GLY A 102 4.01 -12.85 -3.97
C GLY A 102 5.12 -12.34 -4.90
N ILE A 103 5.10 -12.79 -6.16
CA ILE A 103 6.07 -12.36 -7.17
C ILE A 103 5.63 -11.00 -7.72
N PRO A 104 6.42 -9.94 -7.57
CA PRO A 104 6.07 -8.63 -8.10
C PRO A 104 6.39 -8.52 -9.60
N HIS A 105 5.74 -7.58 -10.31
CA HIS A 105 6.00 -7.35 -11.73
C HIS A 105 7.42 -6.91 -12.03
N TRP A 106 8.14 -6.33 -11.05
CA TRP A 106 9.55 -5.91 -11.16
C TRP A 106 10.56 -6.97 -10.74
N TYR A 107 10.13 -8.23 -10.54
CA TYR A 107 10.97 -9.29 -9.98
C TYR A 107 12.33 -9.45 -10.69
N PHE A 108 12.36 -9.30 -12.00
CA PHE A 108 13.58 -9.41 -12.79
C PHE A 108 14.30 -8.07 -13.03
N TYR A 109 13.85 -6.98 -12.41
CA TYR A 109 14.48 -5.69 -12.58
C TYR A 109 15.85 -5.64 -11.89
N GLY A 110 16.88 -5.28 -12.67
CA GLY A 110 18.23 -5.04 -12.15
C GLY A 110 18.99 -6.27 -11.65
N ILE A 111 18.38 -7.48 -11.68
CA ILE A 111 19.09 -8.69 -11.26
C ILE A 111 20.17 -9.08 -12.27
N ASP A 112 21.26 -9.68 -11.78
CA ASP A 112 22.32 -10.22 -12.65
C ASP A 112 21.99 -11.64 -13.08
N SER A 113 21.21 -11.76 -14.16
CA SER A 113 20.80 -13.04 -14.73
C SER A 113 20.40 -12.89 -16.20
N LYS A 114 20.24 -14.01 -16.91
CA LYS A 114 19.69 -14.04 -18.27
C LYS A 114 18.27 -13.45 -18.39
N TRP A 115 17.57 -13.31 -17.27
CA TRP A 115 16.22 -12.76 -17.19
C TRP A 115 16.18 -11.28 -16.82
N LYS A 116 17.33 -10.61 -16.75
CA LYS A 116 17.43 -9.19 -16.38
C LYS A 116 16.47 -8.34 -17.19
N ASN A 117 15.66 -7.54 -16.46
CA ASN A 117 14.66 -6.63 -17.03
C ASN A 117 13.57 -7.30 -17.89
N THR A 118 13.36 -8.61 -17.74
CA THR A 118 12.28 -9.32 -18.43
C THR A 118 10.94 -9.02 -17.76
N ASP A 119 9.94 -8.68 -18.56
CA ASP A 119 8.57 -8.46 -18.08
C ASP A 119 7.87 -9.80 -17.81
N ILE A 120 7.15 -9.86 -16.68
CA ILE A 120 6.34 -11.03 -16.33
C ILE A 120 4.95 -10.86 -16.92
N LYS A 121 4.73 -11.39 -18.12
CA LYS A 121 3.51 -11.18 -18.91
C LYS A 121 2.22 -11.65 -18.22
N CYS A 122 2.27 -12.67 -17.37
CA CYS A 122 1.09 -13.09 -16.62
C CYS A 122 0.68 -12.11 -15.50
N LEU A 123 1.58 -11.24 -15.05
CA LEU A 123 1.29 -10.22 -14.05
C LEU A 123 0.95 -8.86 -14.69
N ASP A 124 1.59 -8.55 -15.81
CA ASP A 124 1.40 -7.29 -16.54
C ASP A 124 1.32 -7.57 -18.06
N PRO A 125 0.19 -8.11 -18.54
CA PRO A 125 0.05 -8.50 -19.95
C PRO A 125 0.22 -7.35 -20.93
N THR A 126 -0.22 -6.16 -20.53
CA THR A 126 -0.25 -4.96 -21.39
C THR A 126 0.91 -3.99 -21.13
N GLY A 127 1.67 -4.19 -20.05
CA GLY A 127 2.68 -3.25 -19.58
C GLY A 127 2.09 -2.04 -18.83
N GLU A 128 0.81 -2.06 -18.51
CA GLU A 128 0.12 -0.95 -17.82
C GLU A 128 0.66 -0.72 -16.42
N ILE A 129 0.95 -1.80 -15.68
CA ILE A 129 1.51 -1.70 -14.33
C ILE A 129 2.89 -1.05 -14.39
N LYS A 130 3.77 -1.53 -15.26
CA LYS A 130 5.11 -0.99 -15.47
C LYS A 130 5.09 0.49 -15.85
N ASN A 131 4.17 0.88 -16.74
CA ASN A 131 4.03 2.26 -17.20
C ASN A 131 3.44 3.21 -16.16
N SER A 132 2.65 2.68 -15.23
CA SER A 132 1.99 3.46 -14.18
C SER A 132 2.75 3.49 -12.86
N LEU A 133 3.58 2.48 -12.62
CA LEU A 133 4.41 2.32 -11.42
C LEU A 133 5.89 2.27 -11.85
N PRO A 134 6.52 3.42 -12.11
CA PRO A 134 7.93 3.47 -12.50
C PRO A 134 8.80 2.82 -11.44
N TRP A 135 9.72 1.97 -11.86
CA TRP A 135 10.57 1.19 -10.96
C TRP A 135 11.37 2.05 -9.98
N GLU A 136 11.77 3.24 -10.44
CA GLU A 136 12.52 4.21 -9.64
C GLU A 136 11.73 4.73 -8.43
N ASN A 137 10.41 4.68 -8.51
CA ASN A 137 9.53 5.13 -7.42
C ASN A 137 9.20 3.99 -6.44
N ILE A 138 9.50 2.73 -6.78
CA ILE A 138 9.09 1.59 -5.97
C ILE A 138 10.11 1.29 -4.87
N ILE A 139 9.59 1.13 -3.67
CA ILE A 139 10.25 0.42 -2.57
C ILE A 139 9.53 -0.91 -2.40
N GLY A 140 10.26 -2.00 -2.57
CA GLY A 140 9.72 -3.34 -2.33
C GLY A 140 9.38 -3.55 -0.86
N SER A 141 8.34 -4.33 -0.58
CA SER A 141 7.99 -4.68 0.80
C SER A 141 7.65 -6.15 0.96
N VAL A 142 7.89 -6.67 2.18
CA VAL A 142 7.39 -7.97 2.63
C VAL A 142 6.52 -7.74 3.86
N VAL A 143 5.26 -8.15 3.75
CA VAL A 143 4.22 -7.92 4.77
C VAL A 143 4.11 -9.15 5.65
N TYR A 144 4.53 -9.03 6.91
CA TYR A 144 4.44 -10.10 7.92
C TYR A 144 3.19 -10.02 8.79
N PRO A 145 2.58 -8.83 9.05
CA PRO A 145 1.37 -8.77 9.87
C PRO A 145 0.26 -9.64 9.31
N ALA A 146 -0.31 -10.46 10.20
CA ALA A 146 -1.52 -11.22 9.92
C ALA A 146 -2.71 -10.45 10.47
N CYS A 147 -3.55 -9.97 9.57
CA CYS A 147 -4.71 -9.15 9.87
C CYS A 147 -5.94 -9.64 9.12
N GLU A 148 -7.10 -9.47 9.73
CA GLU A 148 -8.41 -9.79 9.16
C GLU A 148 -9.34 -8.58 9.29
N LEU A 149 -10.07 -8.24 8.24
CA LEU A 149 -11.17 -7.28 8.30
C LEU A 149 -12.41 -8.03 8.79
N VAL A 150 -12.67 -7.97 10.09
CA VAL A 150 -13.78 -8.73 10.72
C VAL A 150 -15.12 -8.06 10.52
N GLU A 151 -15.14 -6.73 10.50
CA GLU A 151 -16.30 -5.89 10.19
C GLU A 151 -15.84 -4.62 9.45
N PRO A 152 -16.72 -3.93 8.72
CA PRO A 152 -16.39 -2.64 8.12
C PRO A 152 -15.85 -1.66 9.17
N GLY A 153 -14.58 -1.22 8.98
CA GLY A 153 -13.88 -0.32 9.90
C GLY A 153 -13.22 -1.00 11.09
N ILE A 154 -13.30 -2.34 11.24
CA ILE A 154 -12.72 -3.09 12.35
C ILE A 154 -11.78 -4.17 11.82
N ILE A 155 -10.51 -4.08 12.20
CA ILE A 155 -9.46 -5.00 11.81
C ILE A 155 -8.99 -5.77 13.04
N LYS A 156 -8.92 -7.09 12.93
CA LYS A 156 -8.30 -7.96 13.93
C LYS A 156 -6.87 -8.22 13.53
N HIS A 157 -5.93 -7.81 14.38
CA HIS A 157 -4.52 -8.15 14.25
C HIS A 157 -4.24 -9.42 15.08
N THR A 158 -3.69 -10.45 14.44
CA THR A 158 -3.47 -11.75 15.09
C THR A 158 -2.00 -12.04 15.31
N TYR A 159 -1.12 -11.59 14.43
CA TYR A 159 0.31 -11.90 14.52
C TYR A 159 1.17 -10.92 13.73
N GLY A 160 2.40 -10.69 14.21
CA GLY A 160 3.46 -9.99 13.51
C GLY A 160 3.25 -8.48 13.43
N ASN A 161 4.34 -7.73 13.55
CA ASN A 161 4.33 -6.27 13.44
C ASN A 161 5.43 -5.74 12.51
N ARG A 162 6.08 -6.65 11.76
CA ARG A 162 7.21 -6.33 10.88
C ARG A 162 6.74 -6.09 9.47
N LEU A 163 7.16 -4.98 8.90
CA LEU A 163 7.11 -4.67 7.49
C LEU A 163 8.56 -4.48 7.03
N SER A 164 9.10 -5.46 6.29
CA SER A 164 10.43 -5.30 5.69
C SER A 164 10.30 -4.49 4.41
N ILE A 165 11.15 -3.49 4.25
CA ILE A 165 11.20 -2.65 3.04
C ILE A 165 12.62 -2.64 2.48
N GLY A 166 12.76 -2.40 1.18
CA GLY A 166 14.06 -2.32 0.53
C GLY A 166 13.95 -1.81 -0.90
N GLU A 167 15.07 -1.29 -1.40
CA GLU A 167 15.19 -0.96 -2.82
C GLU A 167 15.04 -2.22 -3.67
N ILE A 168 14.28 -2.13 -4.75
CA ILE A 168 14.09 -3.25 -5.67
C ILE A 168 15.38 -3.67 -6.41
N THR A 169 16.39 -2.79 -6.41
CA THR A 169 17.74 -3.06 -6.94
C THR A 169 18.64 -3.78 -5.94
N GLY A 170 18.20 -3.95 -4.68
CA GLY A 170 19.01 -4.49 -3.60
C GLY A 170 20.07 -3.52 -3.04
N MET A 171 20.16 -2.32 -3.58
CA MET A 171 21.09 -1.29 -3.08
C MET A 171 20.52 -0.57 -1.85
N LYS A 172 21.40 -0.12 -0.96
CA LYS A 172 21.00 0.74 0.15
C LYS A 172 21.03 2.20 -0.30
N THR A 173 19.91 2.91 -0.15
CA THR A 173 19.79 4.34 -0.45
C THR A 173 19.31 5.13 0.76
N ASN A 174 19.33 6.47 0.66
CA ASN A 174 18.88 7.34 1.75
C ASN A 174 17.37 7.33 2.01
N ARG A 175 16.56 6.66 1.18
CA ARG A 175 15.10 6.57 1.37
C ARG A 175 14.65 5.26 2.05
N VAL A 176 15.61 4.34 2.34
CA VAL A 176 15.37 3.05 3.02
C VAL A 176 16.21 2.92 4.26
#